data_11ff8513f01e5c4b287acc43bce31dd8
#
_entry.id   11ff8513f01e5c4b287acc43bce31dd8
#
_cell.length_a   1.000
_cell.length_b   1.000
_cell.length_c   1.000
_cell.angle_alpha   90.00
_cell.angle_beta   90.00
_cell.angle_gamma   90.00
#
_symmetry.space_group_name_H-M   'P 1'
#
loop_
_entity.id
_entity.type
_entity.pdbx_description
1 polymer ?
#
loop_
_entity_poly.entity_id
_entity_poly.type
_entity_poly.pdbx_seq_one_letter_code
_entity_poly.pdbx_strand_id
1 'polypeptide(L)'
;MKLEGIHHISAITGDAQGNVAFYVGVLGLRMVKKTVNQDEPNVYHLFYGDEHGSAGMDLTFFEYPGAAPGLAGAGMVHRILWRVASRQALEFWRERLAAKGVSAELTRDSLLFADPEGLGHELVFAATGDEPLSARSPEIPSEYALQGFEGVRAYSNAPVHSERLLGEALGFVRREGERWEVRGERRGSFYAYDPAPPEINRRQGAGSVHHVAFASRMEDLEAWRLQVAEAGARPTPVIDRFYFKSIYFLEPSGVLFEIATIGPGFAVDEDERRLGERLSLPPPFEPMREQLEATLEPLDYPPPWRVEASG
;
A
#
# COMPACT_ATOMS: atom_id res chain seq x y z
N MET A 1 -7.43 -9.23 20.83
CA MET A 1 -7.05 -8.29 19.78
C MET A 1 -7.30 -8.91 18.43
N LYS A 2 -7.64 -8.13 17.41
CA LYS A 2 -7.77 -8.56 16.00
C LYS A 2 -7.18 -7.50 15.09
N LEU A 3 -6.50 -7.93 14.03
CA LEU A 3 -6.07 -7.06 12.94
C LEU A 3 -7.20 -6.91 11.92
N GLU A 4 -7.36 -5.72 11.36
CA GLU A 4 -8.44 -5.35 10.42
C GLU A 4 -8.01 -5.46 8.94
N GLY A 5 -7.18 -6.46 8.62
CA GLY A 5 -6.59 -6.61 7.29
C GLY A 5 -5.37 -5.71 7.07
N ILE A 6 -5.00 -5.51 5.81
CA ILE A 6 -3.91 -4.60 5.44
C ILE A 6 -4.34 -3.16 5.74
N HIS A 7 -3.45 -2.38 6.36
CA HIS A 7 -3.60 -0.94 6.56
C HIS A 7 -3.11 -0.18 5.33
N HIS A 8 -1.83 -0.33 5.02
CA HIS A 8 -1.18 0.25 3.85
C HIS A 8 -0.06 -0.65 3.33
N ILE A 9 0.41 -0.35 2.14
CA ILE A 9 1.57 -0.98 1.55
C ILE A 9 2.51 0.14 1.14
N SER A 10 3.76 0.09 1.61
CA SER A 10 4.78 1.06 1.23
C SER A 10 5.75 0.46 0.23
N ALA A 11 6.02 1.21 -0.83
CA ALA A 11 6.94 0.86 -1.90
C ALA A 11 7.96 1.97 -2.14
N ILE A 12 8.87 1.74 -3.05
CA ILE A 12 9.93 2.68 -3.45
C ILE A 12 9.69 3.09 -4.90
N THR A 13 9.82 4.38 -5.19
CA THR A 13 9.87 4.92 -6.55
C THR A 13 11.16 5.71 -6.79
N GLY A 14 11.64 5.70 -8.01
CA GLY A 14 12.74 6.57 -8.46
C GLY A 14 12.27 7.78 -9.25
N ASP A 15 10.95 7.90 -9.50
CA ASP A 15 10.30 8.93 -10.31
C ASP A 15 8.93 9.29 -9.73
N ALA A 16 8.88 10.28 -8.85
CA ALA A 16 7.63 10.70 -8.21
C ALA A 16 6.60 11.23 -9.23
N GLN A 17 7.03 11.94 -10.27
CA GLN A 17 6.10 12.47 -11.27
C GLN A 17 5.46 11.36 -12.11
N GLY A 18 6.24 10.37 -12.56
CA GLY A 18 5.74 9.18 -13.25
C GLY A 18 4.85 8.33 -12.34
N ASN A 19 5.20 8.24 -11.06
CA ASN A 19 4.43 7.53 -10.04
C ASN A 19 3.03 8.16 -9.87
N VAL A 20 2.95 9.49 -9.70
CA VAL A 20 1.69 10.23 -9.65
C VAL A 20 0.87 10.01 -10.93
N ALA A 21 1.50 10.13 -12.10
CA ALA A 21 0.82 9.95 -13.38
C ALA A 21 0.19 8.56 -13.51
N PHE A 22 0.84 7.53 -12.98
CA PHE A 22 0.32 6.16 -13.01
C PHE A 22 -0.78 5.94 -11.96
N TYR A 23 -0.52 6.18 -10.69
CA TYR A 23 -1.47 5.82 -9.62
C TYR A 23 -2.73 6.69 -9.64
N VAL A 24 -2.60 7.93 -10.03
CA VAL A 24 -3.76 8.81 -10.17
C VAL A 24 -4.33 8.78 -11.60
N GLY A 25 -3.49 8.96 -12.62
CA GLY A 25 -3.96 9.10 -14.00
C GLY A 25 -4.41 7.78 -14.64
N VAL A 26 -3.75 6.65 -14.31
CA VAL A 26 -4.11 5.34 -14.84
C VAL A 26 -5.04 4.60 -13.89
N LEU A 27 -4.67 4.43 -12.60
CA LEU A 27 -5.44 3.64 -11.64
C LEU A 27 -6.60 4.41 -11.01
N GLY A 28 -6.62 5.75 -11.12
CA GLY A 28 -7.70 6.59 -10.62
C GLY A 28 -7.74 6.68 -9.09
N LEU A 29 -6.62 6.41 -8.41
CA LEU A 29 -6.51 6.61 -6.98
C LEU A 29 -6.42 8.11 -6.65
N ARG A 30 -6.85 8.50 -5.45
CA ARG A 30 -6.62 9.85 -4.96
C ARG A 30 -5.26 9.94 -4.29
N MET A 31 -4.46 10.97 -4.56
CA MET A 31 -3.35 11.34 -3.69
C MET A 31 -3.93 11.93 -2.41
N VAL A 32 -3.85 11.19 -1.31
CA VAL A 32 -4.44 11.58 -0.02
C VAL A 32 -3.45 12.23 0.92
N LYS A 33 -2.15 12.06 0.66
CA LYS A 33 -1.10 12.75 1.41
C LYS A 33 0.15 12.92 0.54
N LYS A 34 0.68 14.15 0.54
CA LYS A 34 2.00 14.48 0.01
C LYS A 34 2.82 15.04 1.17
N THR A 35 3.80 14.27 1.62
CA THR A 35 4.64 14.61 2.77
C THR A 35 6.07 14.14 2.54
N VAL A 36 6.90 14.14 3.56
CA VAL A 36 8.27 13.64 3.51
C VAL A 36 8.44 12.35 4.29
N ASN A 37 9.43 11.56 3.93
CA ASN A 37 9.85 10.43 4.74
C ASN A 37 10.41 10.95 6.08
N GLN A 38 9.79 10.53 7.20
CA GLN A 38 10.17 11.03 8.52
C GLN A 38 11.56 10.56 8.98
N ASP A 39 12.09 9.49 8.38
CA ASP A 39 13.44 9.00 8.66
C ASP A 39 14.49 9.66 7.72
N GLU A 40 14.05 10.22 6.58
CA GLU A 40 14.88 10.89 5.59
C GLU A 40 14.11 12.07 4.95
N PRO A 41 14.02 13.24 5.61
CA PRO A 41 13.08 14.32 5.21
C PRO A 41 13.30 14.94 3.83
N ASN A 42 14.42 14.71 3.19
CA ASN A 42 14.70 15.17 1.82
C ASN A 42 14.05 14.30 0.73
N VAL A 43 13.24 13.31 1.12
CA VAL A 43 12.60 12.33 0.26
C VAL A 43 11.10 12.48 0.40
N TYR A 44 10.38 12.54 -0.74
CA TYR A 44 8.91 12.50 -0.70
C TYR A 44 8.40 11.18 -0.11
N HIS A 45 7.29 11.29 0.61
CA HIS A 45 6.43 10.17 0.96
C HIS A 45 5.03 10.50 0.45
N LEU A 46 4.62 9.79 -0.61
CA LEU A 46 3.36 9.97 -1.32
C LEU A 46 2.39 8.86 -0.93
N PHE A 47 1.12 9.20 -0.73
CA PHE A 47 0.07 8.26 -0.36
C PHE A 47 -1.09 8.34 -1.33
N TYR A 48 -1.50 7.20 -1.85
CA TYR A 48 -2.62 7.05 -2.77
C TYR A 48 -3.66 6.11 -2.18
N GLY A 49 -4.91 6.52 -2.17
CA GLY A 49 -5.98 5.74 -1.56
C GLY A 49 -7.36 6.02 -2.14
N ASP A 50 -8.36 5.77 -1.32
CA ASP A 50 -9.75 6.17 -1.56
C ASP A 50 -9.96 7.69 -1.32
N GLU A 51 -11.20 8.14 -1.19
CA GLU A 51 -11.52 9.55 -0.93
C GLU A 51 -10.98 10.07 0.41
N HIS A 52 -10.77 9.20 1.37
CA HIS A 52 -10.48 9.54 2.77
C HIS A 52 -9.08 9.15 3.24
N GLY A 53 -8.33 8.37 2.45
CA GLY A 53 -7.09 7.74 2.91
C GLY A 53 -7.35 6.67 3.95
N SER A 54 -8.30 5.79 3.65
CA SER A 54 -8.74 4.77 4.59
C SER A 54 -7.76 3.60 4.68
N ALA A 55 -7.55 3.10 5.89
CA ALA A 55 -6.84 1.83 6.08
C ALA A 55 -7.48 0.73 5.22
N GLY A 56 -6.69 0.03 4.42
CA GLY A 56 -7.14 -0.98 3.48
C GLY A 56 -7.03 -0.58 2.01
N MET A 57 -6.65 0.67 1.72
CA MET A 57 -6.45 1.13 0.34
C MET A 57 -5.22 2.03 0.17
N ASP A 58 -4.51 2.37 1.22
CA ASP A 58 -3.35 3.27 1.13
C ASP A 58 -2.14 2.58 0.53
N LEU A 59 -1.81 2.90 -0.72
CA LEU A 59 -0.54 2.54 -1.35
C LEU A 59 0.39 3.74 -1.24
N THR A 60 1.58 3.55 -0.64
CA THR A 60 2.49 4.66 -0.36
C THR A 60 3.85 4.47 -1.03
N PHE A 61 4.52 5.56 -1.32
CA PHE A 61 5.83 5.54 -1.98
C PHE A 61 6.83 6.47 -1.32
N PHE A 62 8.00 5.92 -0.99
CA PHE A 62 9.20 6.71 -0.74
C PHE A 62 9.88 6.99 -2.08
N GLU A 63 10.09 8.26 -2.41
CA GLU A 63 10.83 8.62 -3.61
C GLU A 63 12.32 8.72 -3.32
N TYR A 64 13.11 7.94 -4.03
CA TYR A 64 14.56 8.11 -4.10
C TYR A 64 14.92 8.43 -5.55
N PRO A 65 15.10 9.73 -5.91
CA PRO A 65 15.24 10.16 -7.30
C PRO A 65 16.33 9.37 -8.05
N GLY A 66 15.94 8.75 -9.16
CA GLY A 66 16.86 7.93 -9.97
C GLY A 66 17.26 6.59 -9.33
N ALA A 67 16.54 6.10 -8.33
CA ALA A 67 16.79 4.79 -7.73
C ALA A 67 16.85 3.69 -8.80
N ALA A 68 17.85 2.82 -8.69
CA ALA A 68 17.93 1.67 -9.58
C ALA A 68 16.71 0.74 -9.41
N PRO A 69 16.27 0.04 -10.48
CA PRO A 69 15.14 -0.88 -10.38
C PRO A 69 15.33 -1.93 -9.29
N GLY A 70 14.28 -2.15 -8.51
CA GLY A 70 14.20 -3.24 -7.55
C GLY A 70 14.17 -4.61 -8.23
N LEU A 71 14.51 -5.65 -7.51
CA LEU A 71 14.38 -7.04 -7.96
C LEU A 71 13.74 -7.84 -6.83
N ALA A 72 12.50 -8.24 -7.02
CA ALA A 72 11.79 -9.04 -6.02
C ALA A 72 12.32 -10.48 -5.99
N GLY A 73 12.73 -10.94 -4.82
CA GLY A 73 13.19 -12.29 -4.55
C GLY A 73 12.71 -12.77 -3.19
N ALA A 74 13.28 -13.87 -2.68
CA ALA A 74 12.86 -14.43 -1.39
C ALA A 74 12.87 -13.38 -0.27
N GLY A 75 11.76 -13.28 0.46
CA GLY A 75 11.55 -12.29 1.51
C GLY A 75 11.17 -10.90 1.00
N MET A 76 10.56 -10.81 -0.17
CA MET A 76 9.97 -9.57 -0.70
C MET A 76 8.56 -9.82 -1.25
N VAL A 77 7.69 -8.85 -1.06
CA VAL A 77 6.41 -8.78 -1.78
C VAL A 77 6.71 -8.46 -3.25
N HIS A 78 6.07 -9.21 -4.14
CA HIS A 78 6.25 -9.05 -5.58
C HIS A 78 4.96 -8.66 -6.30
N ARG A 79 3.81 -8.71 -5.61
CA ARG A 79 2.52 -8.37 -6.22
C ARG A 79 1.51 -7.88 -5.19
N ILE A 80 0.79 -6.83 -5.56
CA ILE A 80 -0.32 -6.25 -4.82
C ILE A 80 -1.63 -6.67 -5.48
N LEU A 81 -2.57 -7.21 -4.69
CA LEU A 81 -3.88 -7.63 -5.16
C LEU A 81 -4.93 -6.59 -4.79
N TRP A 82 -5.69 -6.14 -5.78
CA TRP A 82 -6.75 -5.15 -5.64
C TRP A 82 -8.11 -5.78 -5.90
N ARG A 83 -9.10 -5.38 -5.13
CA ARG A 83 -10.49 -5.78 -5.33
C ARG A 83 -11.16 -4.99 -6.44
N VAL A 84 -11.98 -5.67 -7.21
CA VAL A 84 -12.97 -5.06 -8.10
C VAL A 84 -14.33 -5.71 -7.88
N ALA A 85 -15.41 -4.96 -8.19
CA ALA A 85 -16.78 -5.37 -7.88
C ALA A 85 -17.29 -6.54 -8.73
N SER A 86 -16.72 -6.77 -9.91
CA SER A 86 -17.26 -7.75 -10.86
C SER A 86 -16.21 -8.23 -11.85
N ARG A 87 -16.51 -9.34 -12.53
CA ARG A 87 -15.70 -9.79 -13.68
C ARG A 87 -15.76 -8.80 -14.86
N GLN A 88 -16.87 -8.07 -15.03
CA GLN A 88 -16.98 -7.03 -16.04
C GLN A 88 -15.99 -5.88 -15.77
N ALA A 89 -15.69 -5.58 -14.52
CA ALA A 89 -14.65 -4.62 -14.17
C ALA A 89 -13.27 -5.05 -14.69
N LEU A 90 -12.93 -6.34 -14.70
CA LEU A 90 -11.65 -6.82 -15.26
C LEU A 90 -11.53 -6.52 -16.75
N GLU A 91 -12.63 -6.64 -17.51
CA GLU A 91 -12.64 -6.28 -18.94
C GLU A 91 -12.49 -4.78 -19.15
N PHE A 92 -13.21 -3.96 -18.37
CA PHE A 92 -13.02 -2.50 -18.37
C PHE A 92 -11.57 -2.11 -18.12
N TRP A 93 -10.95 -2.71 -17.08
CA TRP A 93 -9.55 -2.44 -16.73
C TRP A 93 -8.57 -2.90 -17.80
N ARG A 94 -8.81 -4.04 -18.45
CA ARG A 94 -8.00 -4.52 -19.58
C ARG A 94 -7.99 -3.50 -20.72
N GLU A 95 -9.16 -2.98 -21.09
CA GLU A 95 -9.28 -1.97 -22.16
C GLU A 95 -8.65 -0.64 -21.75
N ARG A 96 -8.89 -0.19 -20.51
CA ARG A 96 -8.30 1.04 -19.98
C ARG A 96 -6.78 0.99 -19.94
N LEU A 97 -6.20 -0.07 -19.38
CA LEU A 97 -4.75 -0.25 -19.31
C LEU A 97 -4.13 -0.25 -20.70
N ALA A 98 -4.73 -0.96 -21.67
CA ALA A 98 -4.29 -0.95 -23.06
C ALA A 98 -4.36 0.45 -23.67
N ALA A 99 -5.44 1.20 -23.44
CA ALA A 99 -5.59 2.58 -23.91
C ALA A 99 -4.56 3.54 -23.29
N LYS A 100 -4.09 3.26 -22.09
CA LYS A 100 -3.02 4.01 -21.40
C LYS A 100 -1.61 3.45 -21.68
N GLY A 101 -1.47 2.48 -22.59
CA GLY A 101 -0.18 1.90 -22.99
C GLY A 101 0.41 0.90 -22.01
N VAL A 102 -0.37 0.41 -21.04
CA VAL A 102 0.06 -0.57 -20.06
C VAL A 102 -0.31 -1.98 -20.54
N SER A 103 0.68 -2.85 -20.62
CA SER A 103 0.45 -4.27 -20.94
C SER A 103 -0.19 -4.98 -19.77
N ALA A 104 -1.26 -5.74 -20.05
CA ALA A 104 -1.96 -6.52 -19.03
C ALA A 104 -2.34 -7.91 -19.55
N GLU A 105 -2.29 -8.90 -18.67
CA GLU A 105 -2.66 -10.28 -18.95
C GLU A 105 -3.97 -10.62 -18.22
N LEU A 106 -5.03 -10.84 -18.99
CA LEU A 106 -6.30 -11.32 -18.46
C LEU A 106 -6.25 -12.84 -18.31
N THR A 107 -6.39 -13.30 -17.07
CA THR A 107 -6.58 -14.72 -16.77
C THR A 107 -8.08 -15.04 -16.65
N ARG A 108 -8.41 -16.26 -16.27
CA ARG A 108 -9.81 -16.63 -15.98
C ARG A 108 -10.45 -15.79 -14.88
N ASP A 109 -9.69 -15.43 -13.84
CA ASP A 109 -10.24 -14.89 -12.59
C ASP A 109 -9.58 -13.58 -12.16
N SER A 110 -8.57 -13.10 -12.89
CA SER A 110 -7.84 -11.89 -12.55
C SER A 110 -7.21 -11.20 -13.77
N LEU A 111 -6.76 -9.96 -13.58
CA LEU A 111 -6.00 -9.16 -14.54
C LEU A 111 -4.67 -8.76 -13.94
N LEU A 112 -3.57 -9.19 -14.57
CA LEU A 112 -2.21 -8.94 -14.13
C LEU A 112 -1.56 -7.83 -14.95
N PHE A 113 -0.86 -6.93 -14.30
CA PHE A 113 -0.05 -5.88 -14.95
C PHE A 113 1.06 -5.42 -14.01
N ALA A 114 1.93 -4.55 -14.48
CA ALA A 114 2.93 -3.89 -13.66
C ALA A 114 2.84 -2.37 -13.84
N ASP A 115 3.29 -1.63 -12.82
CA ASP A 115 3.52 -0.21 -12.95
C ASP A 115 4.74 0.08 -13.84
N PRO A 116 5.04 1.36 -14.17
CA PRO A 116 6.19 1.70 -15.01
C PRO A 116 7.55 1.27 -14.45
N GLU A 117 7.67 1.06 -13.14
CA GLU A 117 8.89 0.65 -12.46
C GLU A 117 8.95 -0.87 -12.19
N GLY A 118 7.92 -1.62 -12.63
CA GLY A 118 7.88 -3.08 -12.57
C GLY A 118 7.22 -3.66 -11.32
N LEU A 119 6.59 -2.84 -10.47
CA LEU A 119 5.79 -3.35 -9.35
C LEU A 119 4.56 -4.09 -9.88
N GLY A 120 4.44 -5.37 -9.53
CA GLY A 120 3.33 -6.23 -9.97
C GLY A 120 2.00 -5.89 -9.29
N HIS A 121 0.94 -5.83 -10.09
CA HIS A 121 -0.43 -5.66 -9.64
C HIS A 121 -1.31 -6.77 -10.20
N GLU A 122 -2.35 -7.10 -9.44
CA GLU A 122 -3.36 -8.07 -9.84
C GLU A 122 -4.75 -7.54 -9.42
N LEU A 123 -5.66 -7.36 -10.37
CA LEU A 123 -7.05 -7.09 -10.05
C LEU A 123 -7.81 -8.40 -9.94
N VAL A 124 -8.56 -8.55 -8.86
CA VAL A 124 -9.34 -9.76 -8.59
C VAL A 124 -10.79 -9.42 -8.27
N PHE A 125 -11.71 -10.19 -8.83
CA PHE A 125 -13.09 -10.13 -8.36
C PHE A 125 -13.19 -10.85 -7.02
N ALA A 126 -13.51 -10.09 -5.97
CA ALA A 126 -13.68 -10.61 -4.61
C ALA A 126 -15.07 -10.26 -4.07
N ALA A 127 -15.92 -11.27 -3.95
CA ALA A 127 -17.22 -11.13 -3.28
C ALA A 127 -17.01 -11.18 -1.76
N THR A 128 -16.74 -10.03 -1.16
CA THR A 128 -16.61 -9.89 0.29
C THR A 128 -17.80 -9.13 0.86
N GLY A 129 -18.02 -9.23 2.19
CA GLY A 129 -18.97 -8.36 2.88
C GLY A 129 -18.35 -7.03 3.36
N ASP A 130 -17.11 -6.76 2.96
CA ASP A 130 -16.39 -5.55 3.36
C ASP A 130 -16.90 -4.34 2.56
N GLU A 131 -17.06 -3.19 3.22
CA GLU A 131 -17.41 -1.94 2.54
C GLU A 131 -16.35 -1.58 1.48
N PRO A 132 -16.75 -1.25 0.24
CA PRO A 132 -15.82 -0.84 -0.80
C PRO A 132 -15.07 0.44 -0.42
N LEU A 133 -13.76 0.45 -0.60
CA LEU A 133 -12.93 1.65 -0.51
C LEU A 133 -12.62 2.10 -1.94
N SER A 134 -13.11 3.26 -2.35
CA SER A 134 -12.91 3.71 -3.73
C SER A 134 -12.67 5.21 -3.81
N ALA A 135 -11.81 5.61 -4.74
CA ALA A 135 -11.61 6.98 -5.12
C ALA A 135 -12.54 7.34 -6.30
N ARG A 136 -12.91 8.60 -6.39
CA ARG A 136 -13.63 9.14 -7.54
C ARG A 136 -12.64 9.50 -8.65
N SER A 137 -12.92 9.05 -9.85
CA SER A 137 -12.16 9.42 -11.03
C SER A 137 -13.12 9.77 -12.17
N PRO A 138 -12.93 10.90 -12.88
CA PRO A 138 -13.80 11.27 -14.00
C PRO A 138 -13.83 10.25 -15.12
N GLU A 139 -12.75 9.47 -15.26
CA GLU A 139 -12.58 8.49 -16.36
C GLU A 139 -12.94 7.06 -15.95
N ILE A 140 -13.27 6.80 -14.69
CA ILE A 140 -13.55 5.45 -14.19
C ILE A 140 -14.94 5.44 -13.57
N PRO A 141 -15.90 4.73 -14.17
CA PRO A 141 -17.22 4.51 -13.56
C PRO A 141 -17.08 3.89 -12.18
N SER A 142 -17.88 4.33 -11.22
CA SER A 142 -17.79 3.90 -9.82
C SER A 142 -17.94 2.38 -9.63
N GLU A 143 -18.74 1.74 -10.48
CA GLU A 143 -18.94 0.29 -10.48
C GLU A 143 -17.70 -0.50 -10.92
N TYR A 144 -16.73 0.16 -11.55
CA TYR A 144 -15.45 -0.46 -11.98
C TYR A 144 -14.25 0.01 -11.16
N ALA A 145 -14.43 0.98 -10.25
CA ALA A 145 -13.35 1.49 -9.41
C ALA A 145 -12.69 0.36 -8.59
N LEU A 146 -11.42 0.56 -8.25
CA LEU A 146 -10.72 -0.28 -7.29
C LEU A 146 -11.40 -0.13 -5.92
N GLN A 147 -11.47 -1.24 -5.15
CA GLN A 147 -12.22 -1.31 -3.89
C GLN A 147 -11.33 -1.64 -2.67
N GLY A 148 -10.07 -1.25 -2.73
CA GLY A 148 -9.08 -1.54 -1.72
C GLY A 148 -8.31 -2.84 -1.95
N PHE A 149 -7.43 -3.17 -1.03
CA PHE A 149 -6.58 -4.35 -1.14
C PHE A 149 -7.36 -5.64 -0.87
N GLU A 150 -7.18 -6.63 -1.75
CA GLU A 150 -7.49 -8.02 -1.44
C GLU A 150 -6.33 -8.67 -0.68
N GLY A 151 -5.09 -8.29 -1.00
CA GLY A 151 -3.93 -8.85 -0.35
C GLY A 151 -2.61 -8.56 -1.04
N VAL A 152 -1.60 -9.33 -0.65
CA VAL A 152 -0.28 -9.32 -1.30
C VAL A 152 0.25 -10.72 -1.49
N ARG A 153 1.15 -10.86 -2.47
CA ARG A 153 1.93 -12.09 -2.69
C ARG A 153 3.41 -11.80 -2.46
N ALA A 154 4.05 -12.62 -1.65
CA ALA A 154 5.46 -12.51 -1.32
C ALA A 154 6.21 -13.77 -1.77
N TYR A 155 7.46 -13.62 -2.15
CA TYR A 155 8.33 -14.76 -2.41
C TYR A 155 8.92 -15.32 -1.12
N SER A 156 8.84 -16.65 -0.95
CA SER A 156 9.48 -17.34 0.16
C SER A 156 10.08 -18.69 -0.28
N ASN A 157 11.26 -19.01 0.26
CA ASN A 157 11.87 -20.33 0.10
C ASN A 157 11.47 -21.30 1.23
N ALA A 158 10.93 -20.79 2.34
CA ALA A 158 10.58 -21.57 3.53
C ALA A 158 9.39 -20.94 4.29
N PRO A 159 8.17 -20.91 3.68
CA PRO A 159 6.99 -20.28 4.28
C PRO A 159 6.60 -20.92 5.62
N VAL A 160 6.96 -22.18 5.84
CA VAL A 160 6.72 -22.90 7.10
C VAL A 160 7.29 -22.20 8.33
N HIS A 161 8.38 -21.45 8.18
CA HIS A 161 8.99 -20.72 9.29
C HIS A 161 8.12 -19.58 9.81
N SER A 162 7.19 -19.08 8.99
CA SER A 162 6.28 -17.98 9.34
C SER A 162 4.97 -18.46 9.98
N GLU A 163 4.66 -19.76 9.95
CA GLU A 163 3.36 -20.31 10.40
C GLU A 163 3.03 -19.93 11.85
N ARG A 164 4.02 -20.03 12.75
CA ARG A 164 3.81 -19.67 14.15
C ARG A 164 3.50 -18.19 14.33
N LEU A 165 4.25 -17.31 13.68
CA LEU A 165 4.03 -15.87 13.76
C LEU A 165 2.67 -15.50 13.15
N LEU A 166 2.37 -15.97 11.94
CA LEU A 166 1.11 -15.65 11.26
C LEU A 166 -0.10 -16.23 12.00
N GLY A 167 -0.07 -17.53 12.32
CA GLY A 167 -1.22 -18.23 12.91
C GLY A 167 -1.42 -17.95 14.40
N GLU A 168 -0.38 -18.19 15.22
CA GLU A 168 -0.52 -18.12 16.67
C GLU A 168 -0.42 -16.68 17.20
N ALA A 169 0.51 -15.88 16.67
CA ALA A 169 0.70 -14.52 17.17
C ALA A 169 -0.22 -13.50 16.49
N LEU A 170 -0.34 -13.52 15.17
CA LEU A 170 -1.12 -12.50 14.45
C LEU A 170 -2.57 -12.93 14.20
N GLY A 171 -2.91 -14.20 14.48
CA GLY A 171 -4.28 -14.70 14.33
C GLY A 171 -4.73 -14.88 12.88
N PHE A 172 -3.78 -15.02 11.96
CA PHE A 172 -4.11 -15.30 10.57
C PHE A 172 -4.61 -16.76 10.43
N VAL A 173 -5.54 -16.96 9.53
CA VAL A 173 -6.10 -18.29 9.26
C VAL A 173 -5.58 -18.80 7.92
N ARG A 174 -4.89 -19.94 7.94
CA ARG A 174 -4.41 -20.56 6.71
C ARG A 174 -5.58 -21.01 5.85
N ARG A 175 -5.50 -20.72 4.56
CA ARG A 175 -6.44 -21.14 3.51
C ARG A 175 -5.74 -22.09 2.55
N GLU A 176 -6.39 -22.46 1.46
CA GLU A 176 -5.79 -23.31 0.44
C GLU A 176 -4.45 -22.74 -0.08
N GLY A 177 -3.50 -23.61 -0.29
CA GLY A 177 -2.14 -23.24 -0.66
C GLY A 177 -1.40 -22.55 0.48
N GLU A 178 -0.45 -21.69 0.13
CA GLU A 178 0.31 -20.87 1.07
C GLU A 178 -0.34 -19.49 1.26
N ARG A 179 -1.67 -19.46 1.40
CA ARG A 179 -2.48 -18.25 1.57
C ARG A 179 -2.99 -18.14 3.00
N TRP A 180 -2.79 -16.99 3.61
CA TRP A 180 -3.18 -16.65 4.97
C TRP A 180 -4.18 -15.50 4.97
N GLU A 181 -5.35 -15.70 5.57
CA GLU A 181 -6.35 -14.66 5.75
C GLU A 181 -6.17 -13.99 7.11
N VAL A 182 -6.08 -12.66 7.10
CA VAL A 182 -6.23 -11.81 8.27
C VAL A 182 -7.56 -11.09 8.19
N ARG A 183 -8.42 -11.25 9.22
CA ARG A 183 -9.77 -10.68 9.20
C ARG A 183 -10.17 -10.17 10.57
N GLY A 184 -10.50 -8.89 10.61
CA GLY A 184 -11.09 -8.23 11.75
C GLY A 184 -12.63 -8.17 11.67
N GLU A 185 -13.20 -7.18 12.31
CA GLU A 185 -14.65 -6.97 12.36
C GLU A 185 -15.18 -6.26 11.11
N ARG A 186 -14.39 -5.36 10.53
CA ARG A 186 -14.79 -4.52 9.40
C ARG A 186 -14.22 -5.00 8.08
N ARG A 187 -12.96 -5.44 8.10
CA ARG A 187 -12.23 -5.75 6.87
C ARG A 187 -11.30 -6.94 7.05
N GLY A 188 -11.00 -7.58 5.95
CA GLY A 188 -9.98 -8.63 5.87
C GLY A 188 -9.14 -8.46 4.62
N SER A 189 -8.03 -9.20 4.60
CA SER A 189 -7.13 -9.30 3.45
C SER A 189 -6.35 -10.60 3.49
N PHE A 190 -5.58 -10.87 2.43
CA PHE A 190 -4.74 -12.05 2.34
C PHE A 190 -3.26 -11.68 2.28
N TYR A 191 -2.47 -12.55 2.88
CA TYR A 191 -1.03 -12.61 2.69
C TYR A 191 -0.68 -13.99 2.13
N ALA A 192 -0.05 -14.06 0.98
CA ALA A 192 0.23 -15.32 0.31
C ALA A 192 1.71 -15.46 -0.03
N TYR A 193 2.22 -16.70 0.00
CA TYR A 193 3.56 -17.01 -0.45
C TYR A 193 3.56 -17.69 -1.80
N ASP A 194 4.53 -17.27 -2.62
CA ASP A 194 4.92 -17.94 -3.85
C ASP A 194 6.36 -18.43 -3.74
N PRO A 195 6.72 -19.51 -4.46
CA PRO A 195 8.11 -19.94 -4.58
C PRO A 195 8.98 -18.81 -5.15
N ALA A 196 10.09 -18.52 -4.50
CA ALA A 196 11.01 -17.51 -4.99
C ALA A 196 11.72 -17.98 -6.29
N PRO A 197 11.93 -17.07 -7.26
CA PRO A 197 12.74 -17.38 -8.44
C PRO A 197 14.15 -17.77 -8.01
N PRO A 198 14.70 -18.92 -8.48
CA PRO A 198 15.89 -19.53 -7.90
C PRO A 198 17.18 -18.74 -8.10
N GLU A 199 17.24 -17.85 -9.08
CA GLU A 199 18.47 -17.14 -9.48
C GLU A 199 18.43 -15.63 -9.19
N ILE A 200 17.38 -15.14 -8.52
CA ILE A 200 17.22 -13.70 -8.24
C ILE A 200 17.82 -13.35 -6.88
N ASN A 201 18.92 -12.62 -6.90
CA ASN A 201 19.40 -11.90 -5.73
C ASN A 201 18.50 -10.69 -5.50
N ARG A 202 17.64 -10.74 -4.47
CA ARG A 202 16.74 -9.66 -4.12
C ARG A 202 17.47 -8.33 -3.91
N ARG A 203 16.85 -7.26 -4.38
CA ARG A 203 17.35 -5.89 -4.18
C ARG A 203 16.18 -4.93 -4.04
N GLN A 204 16.17 -4.14 -2.98
CA GLN A 204 15.29 -3.00 -2.85
C GLN A 204 15.67 -1.93 -3.90
N GLY A 205 14.67 -1.24 -4.41
CA GLY A 205 14.85 -0.19 -5.42
C GLY A 205 13.51 0.23 -6.00
N ALA A 206 13.53 1.04 -7.03
CA ALA A 206 12.33 1.51 -7.72
C ALA A 206 11.44 0.34 -8.15
N GLY A 207 10.13 0.42 -7.90
CA GLY A 207 9.17 -0.64 -8.17
C GLY A 207 9.19 -1.81 -7.18
N SER A 208 9.82 -1.68 -6.01
CA SER A 208 9.78 -2.74 -4.98
C SER A 208 8.98 -2.33 -3.75
N VAL A 209 8.27 -3.29 -3.16
CA VAL A 209 7.58 -3.09 -1.87
C VAL A 209 8.61 -3.05 -0.75
N HIS A 210 8.54 -2.01 0.08
CA HIS A 210 9.37 -1.84 1.27
C HIS A 210 8.79 -2.62 2.46
N HIS A 211 7.50 -2.45 2.75
CA HIS A 211 6.81 -3.16 3.84
C HIS A 211 5.30 -3.27 3.59
N VAL A 212 4.68 -4.17 4.37
CA VAL A 212 3.23 -4.33 4.44
C VAL A 212 2.78 -4.05 5.86
N ALA A 213 1.83 -3.12 6.03
CA ALA A 213 1.26 -2.76 7.31
C ALA A 213 -0.12 -3.39 7.49
N PHE A 214 -0.38 -3.92 8.69
CA PHE A 214 -1.66 -4.47 9.11
C PHE A 214 -2.34 -3.53 10.10
N ALA A 215 -3.65 -3.35 9.94
CA ALA A 215 -4.42 -2.38 10.69
C ALA A 215 -4.76 -2.88 12.10
N SER A 216 -4.53 -2.05 13.10
CA SER A 216 -4.83 -2.30 14.52
C SER A 216 -5.60 -1.14 15.15
N ARG A 217 -6.33 -1.43 16.21
CA ARG A 217 -6.83 -0.38 17.10
C ARG A 217 -5.68 0.27 17.86
N MET A 218 -5.85 1.55 18.20
CA MET A 218 -4.78 2.32 18.87
C MET A 218 -4.43 1.75 20.25
N GLU A 219 -5.43 1.32 20.99
CA GLU A 219 -5.30 0.73 22.33
C GLU A 219 -4.60 -0.63 22.33
N ASP A 220 -4.58 -1.35 21.21
CA ASP A 220 -4.03 -2.69 21.10
C ASP A 220 -2.54 -2.72 20.70
N LEU A 221 -1.96 -1.60 20.25
CA LEU A 221 -0.64 -1.60 19.58
C LEU A 221 0.50 -2.12 20.48
N GLU A 222 0.53 -1.71 21.74
CA GLU A 222 1.57 -2.19 22.70
C GLU A 222 1.39 -3.67 23.01
N ALA A 223 0.16 -4.15 23.11
CA ALA A 223 -0.12 -5.56 23.31
C ALA A 223 0.31 -6.40 22.09
N TRP A 224 0.11 -5.88 20.86
CA TRP A 224 0.66 -6.50 19.66
C TRP A 224 2.18 -6.56 19.68
N ARG A 225 2.85 -5.49 20.12
CA ARG A 225 4.31 -5.46 20.24
C ARG A 225 4.83 -6.58 21.13
N LEU A 226 4.22 -6.77 22.29
CA LEU A 226 4.58 -7.84 23.22
C LEU A 226 4.31 -9.22 22.63
N GLN A 227 3.15 -9.43 22.03
CA GLN A 227 2.75 -10.72 21.44
C GLN A 227 3.67 -11.15 20.28
N VAL A 228 4.06 -10.19 19.43
CA VAL A 228 5.02 -10.41 18.35
C VAL A 228 6.40 -10.77 18.90
N ALA A 229 6.84 -10.10 19.98
CA ALA A 229 8.10 -10.41 20.65
C ALA A 229 8.10 -11.81 21.28
N GLU A 230 7.01 -12.21 21.92
CA GLU A 230 6.83 -13.57 22.50
C GLU A 230 6.84 -14.66 21.41
N ALA A 231 6.39 -14.34 20.20
CA ALA A 231 6.48 -15.23 19.05
C ALA A 231 7.89 -15.36 18.46
N GLY A 232 8.86 -14.58 18.98
CA GLY A 232 10.27 -14.65 18.61
C GLY A 232 10.71 -13.63 17.56
N ALA A 233 9.83 -12.74 17.09
CA ALA A 233 10.23 -11.61 16.26
C ALA A 233 10.83 -10.47 17.10
N ARG A 234 11.42 -9.47 16.46
CA ARG A 234 12.07 -8.33 17.13
C ARG A 234 11.38 -7.03 16.72
N PRO A 235 10.21 -6.71 17.32
CA PRO A 235 9.51 -5.48 17.00
C PRO A 235 10.29 -4.25 17.52
N THR A 236 10.19 -3.16 16.79
CA THR A 236 10.64 -1.84 17.28
C THR A 236 9.82 -1.41 18.51
N PRO A 237 10.28 -0.43 19.30
CA PRO A 237 9.38 0.35 20.13
C PRO A 237 8.23 0.93 19.29
N VAL A 238 7.16 1.34 19.96
CA VAL A 238 6.10 2.10 19.29
C VAL A 238 6.66 3.42 18.76
N ILE A 239 6.50 3.65 17.46
CA ILE A 239 6.94 4.86 16.77
C ILE A 239 5.69 5.68 16.41
N ASP A 240 5.67 6.95 16.81
CA ASP A 240 4.63 7.89 16.41
C ASP A 240 4.97 8.48 15.02
N ARG A 241 4.16 8.12 14.02
CA ARG A 241 4.27 8.60 12.64
C ARG A 241 3.37 9.82 12.37
N PHE A 242 2.80 10.42 13.40
CA PHE A 242 1.88 11.55 13.37
C PHE A 242 0.49 11.18 12.82
N TYR A 243 0.40 10.55 11.66
CA TYR A 243 -0.86 10.10 11.05
C TYR A 243 -1.37 8.77 11.61
N PHE A 244 -0.47 7.97 12.16
CA PHE A 244 -0.70 6.70 12.83
C PHE A 244 0.50 6.36 13.71
N LYS A 245 0.36 5.38 14.60
CA LYS A 245 1.47 4.82 15.40
C LYS A 245 1.77 3.43 14.90
N SER A 246 3.05 3.02 14.96
CA SER A 246 3.50 1.79 14.33
C SER A 246 4.52 1.03 15.15
N ILE A 247 4.55 -0.28 14.94
CA ILE A 247 5.66 -1.16 15.25
C ILE A 247 6.10 -1.90 14.00
N TYR A 248 7.40 -2.12 13.83
CA TYR A 248 7.99 -2.79 12.68
C TYR A 248 8.75 -4.04 13.11
N PHE A 249 8.66 -5.11 12.33
CA PHE A 249 9.41 -6.34 12.55
C PHE A 249 9.56 -7.14 11.27
N LEU A 250 10.66 -7.89 11.14
CA LEU A 250 10.81 -8.85 10.05
C LEU A 250 10.01 -10.11 10.37
N GLU A 251 9.15 -10.53 9.46
CA GLU A 251 8.58 -11.86 9.52
C GLU A 251 9.62 -12.89 9.05
N PRO A 252 9.51 -14.19 9.46
CA PRO A 252 10.58 -15.16 9.27
C PRO A 252 11.03 -15.41 7.81
N SER A 253 10.19 -15.15 6.80
CA SER A 253 10.62 -15.22 5.40
C SER A 253 11.41 -13.98 4.95
N GLY A 254 11.42 -12.91 5.74
CA GLY A 254 12.22 -11.70 5.53
C GLY A 254 11.46 -10.49 5.00
N VAL A 255 10.14 -10.55 4.86
CA VAL A 255 9.31 -9.37 4.55
C VAL A 255 9.21 -8.49 5.80
N LEU A 256 9.40 -7.18 5.63
CA LEU A 256 9.17 -6.23 6.71
C LEU A 256 7.67 -6.05 6.92
N PHE A 257 7.19 -6.42 8.11
CA PHE A 257 5.84 -6.18 8.56
C PHE A 257 5.78 -4.94 9.44
N GLU A 258 4.66 -4.27 9.36
CA GLU A 258 4.25 -3.21 10.25
C GLU A 258 2.89 -3.56 10.86
N ILE A 259 2.65 -3.16 12.11
CA ILE A 259 1.30 -3.02 12.64
C ILE A 259 1.09 -1.55 12.87
N ALA A 260 0.11 -0.97 12.16
CA ALA A 260 -0.22 0.46 12.18
C ALA A 260 -1.60 0.69 12.80
N THR A 261 -1.74 1.75 13.58
CA THR A 261 -3.04 2.11 14.17
C THR A 261 -3.97 2.75 13.15
N ILE A 262 -5.25 2.41 13.21
CA ILE A 262 -6.30 3.11 12.49
C ILE A 262 -6.49 4.48 13.14
N GLY A 263 -5.94 5.52 12.53
CA GLY A 263 -5.98 6.89 13.03
C GLY A 263 -4.76 7.33 13.84
N PRO A 264 -4.68 8.67 14.03
CA PRO A 264 -5.70 9.71 13.79
C PRO A 264 -6.07 9.96 12.32
N GLY A 265 -5.25 9.51 11.35
CA GLY A 265 -5.50 9.65 9.92
C GLY A 265 -5.01 10.97 9.31
N PHE A 266 -5.18 11.12 7.99
CA PHE A 266 -4.57 12.21 7.22
C PHE A 266 -5.25 13.57 7.40
N ALA A 267 -6.49 13.60 7.87
CA ALA A 267 -7.22 14.84 8.12
C ALA A 267 -6.79 15.58 9.41
N VAL A 268 -5.79 15.06 10.14
CA VAL A 268 -5.30 15.67 11.38
C VAL A 268 -4.65 17.04 11.15
N ASP A 269 -4.12 17.29 9.96
CA ASP A 269 -3.43 18.54 9.58
C ASP A 269 -3.90 19.12 8.25
N GLU A 270 -4.84 18.51 7.56
CA GLU A 270 -5.44 18.99 6.32
C GLU A 270 -6.97 18.86 6.35
N ASP A 271 -7.66 19.74 5.60
CA ASP A 271 -9.08 19.55 5.30
C ASP A 271 -9.26 18.26 4.48
N GLU A 272 -10.16 17.39 4.91
CA GLU A 272 -10.46 16.10 4.27
C GLU A 272 -10.78 16.24 2.77
N ARG A 273 -11.41 17.34 2.37
CA ARG A 273 -11.73 17.63 0.97
C ARG A 273 -10.50 18.01 0.14
N ARG A 274 -9.40 18.35 0.79
CA ARG A 274 -8.18 18.88 0.19
C ARG A 274 -6.93 18.06 0.48
N LEU A 275 -7.11 16.83 0.93
CA LEU A 275 -5.98 15.92 1.21
C LEU A 275 -5.05 15.80 0.01
N GLY A 276 -3.73 15.86 0.26
CA GLY A 276 -2.68 15.69 -0.73
C GLY A 276 -2.46 16.86 -1.69
N GLU A 277 -3.24 17.96 -1.59
CA GLU A 277 -3.08 19.12 -2.48
C GLU A 277 -1.79 19.90 -2.20
N ARG A 278 -1.33 19.92 -0.96
CA ARG A 278 -0.12 20.65 -0.53
C ARG A 278 0.91 19.71 0.08
N LEU A 279 2.14 20.20 0.23
CA LEU A 279 3.14 19.53 1.05
C LEU A 279 2.71 19.65 2.53
N SER A 280 2.32 18.55 3.15
CA SER A 280 2.02 18.45 4.58
C SER A 280 3.28 18.02 5.31
N LEU A 281 3.63 18.71 6.38
CA LEU A 281 4.78 18.36 7.20
C LEU A 281 4.31 18.05 8.62
N PRO A 282 4.64 16.89 9.19
CA PRO A 282 4.47 16.67 10.61
C PRO A 282 5.18 17.76 11.42
N PRO A 283 4.68 18.13 12.62
CA PRO A 283 5.17 19.26 13.39
C PRO A 283 6.70 19.37 13.58
N PRO A 284 7.46 18.27 13.76
CA PRO A 284 8.91 18.34 13.86
C PRO A 284 9.62 18.84 12.59
N PHE A 285 9.00 18.70 11.41
CA PHE A 285 9.57 19.06 10.11
C PHE A 285 9.07 20.42 9.60
N GLU A 286 8.04 20.99 10.20
CA GLU A 286 7.49 22.30 9.79
C GLU A 286 8.55 23.42 9.79
N PRO A 287 9.51 23.49 10.72
CA PRO A 287 10.60 24.46 10.68
C PRO A 287 11.51 24.34 9.45
N MET A 288 11.49 23.21 8.76
CA MET A 288 12.31 22.95 7.56
C MET A 288 11.56 23.25 6.26
N ARG A 289 10.33 23.74 6.30
CA ARG A 289 9.45 23.91 5.13
C ARG A 289 10.12 24.60 3.96
N GLU A 290 10.68 25.79 4.17
CA GLU A 290 11.33 26.57 3.11
C GLU A 290 12.48 25.80 2.44
N GLN A 291 13.28 25.09 3.25
CA GLN A 291 14.36 24.26 2.74
C GLN A 291 13.82 23.08 1.92
N LEU A 292 12.82 22.38 2.44
CA LEU A 292 12.24 21.20 1.78
C LEU A 292 11.54 21.59 0.48
N GLU A 293 10.75 22.65 0.47
CA GLU A 293 10.11 23.17 -0.75
C GLU A 293 11.11 23.64 -1.82
N ALA A 294 12.32 24.06 -1.40
CA ALA A 294 13.39 24.45 -2.33
C ALA A 294 14.17 23.25 -2.91
N THR A 295 14.15 22.10 -2.25
CA THR A 295 14.94 20.91 -2.63
C THR A 295 14.13 19.79 -3.24
N LEU A 296 12.87 19.64 -2.85
CA LEU A 296 11.96 18.66 -3.44
C LEU A 296 11.50 19.12 -4.82
N GLU A 297 11.60 18.27 -5.83
CA GLU A 297 11.11 18.60 -7.16
C GLU A 297 9.59 18.85 -7.13
N PRO A 298 9.08 19.96 -7.67
CA PRO A 298 7.65 20.21 -7.73
C PRO A 298 6.92 19.11 -8.50
N LEU A 299 5.88 18.55 -7.90
CA LEU A 299 5.02 17.59 -8.56
C LEU A 299 3.86 18.33 -9.25
N ASP A 300 3.78 18.17 -10.55
CA ASP A 300 2.64 18.66 -11.32
C ASP A 300 1.48 17.68 -11.18
N TYR A 301 0.49 18.11 -10.43
CA TYR A 301 -0.66 17.28 -10.10
C TYR A 301 -1.93 18.12 -10.02
N PRO A 302 -2.63 18.30 -11.15
CA PRO A 302 -3.99 18.80 -11.11
C PRO A 302 -4.90 17.73 -10.49
N PRO A 303 -5.51 18.00 -9.31
CA PRO A 303 -6.40 17.02 -8.70
C PRO A 303 -7.55 16.69 -9.66
N PRO A 304 -7.69 15.43 -10.11
CA PRO A 304 -8.70 15.04 -11.10
C PRO A 304 -10.14 15.19 -10.59
N TRP A 305 -10.34 15.34 -9.28
CA TRP A 305 -11.64 15.57 -8.66
C TRP A 305 -12.06 17.04 -8.60
N ARG A 306 -11.23 17.98 -8.95
CA ARG A 306 -11.65 19.36 -9.20
C ARG A 306 -12.42 19.40 -10.53
N VAL A 307 -13.66 18.92 -10.54
CA VAL A 307 -14.62 19.40 -11.48
C VAL A 307 -14.78 20.89 -11.15
N GLU A 308 -14.27 21.75 -12.02
CA GLU A 308 -14.60 23.18 -11.95
C GLU A 308 -16.12 23.24 -11.81
N ALA A 309 -16.58 23.86 -10.74
CA ALA A 309 -17.98 24.20 -10.59
C ALA A 309 -18.27 25.11 -11.79
N SER A 310 -18.82 24.50 -12.86
CA SER A 310 -19.31 25.22 -14.01
C SER A 310 -20.35 26.19 -13.49
N GLY A 311 -19.98 27.50 -13.55
CA GLY A 311 -20.80 28.63 -13.13
C GLY A 311 -22.13 28.71 -13.84
#